data_8ec5a462a80934cfcfd7509c19c02882
#
_entry.id   8ec5a462a80934cfcfd7509c19c02882
#
_cell.length_a   1.000
_cell.length_b   1.000
_cell.length_c   1.000
_cell.angle_alpha   90.00
_cell.angle_beta   90.00
_cell.angle_gamma   90.00
#
_symmetry.space_group_name_H-M   'P 1'
#
loop_
_entity.id
_entity.type
_entity.pdbx_description
1 polymer ?
#
loop_
_entity_poly.entity_id
_entity_poly.type
_entity_poly.pdbx_seq_one_letter_code
_entity_poly.pdbx_strand_id
1 'polypeptide(L)' 'MEYQIIEPYKDPSTGRNYIIVDEKKLFIDIAVASTFLPNPDPTKYTRVEHIDGDLGNDNVMNLRWVE' A
#
# COMPACT_ATOMS: atom_id res chain seq x y z
N MET A 1 -18.92 16.84 11.65
CA MET A 1 -17.92 16.24 10.74
C MET A 1 -18.36 14.84 10.40
N GLU A 2 -18.50 14.58 9.13
CA GLU A 2 -18.87 13.25 8.68
C GLU A 2 -17.63 12.43 8.38
N TYR A 3 -17.62 11.19 8.87
CA TYR A 3 -16.56 10.25 8.49
C TYR A 3 -17.06 9.44 7.31
N GLN A 4 -16.29 9.45 6.23
CA GLN A 4 -16.54 8.58 5.11
C GLN A 4 -15.71 7.32 5.26
N ILE A 5 -16.36 6.17 5.21
CA ILE A 5 -15.66 4.90 5.14
C ILE A 5 -15.32 4.66 3.67
N ILE A 6 -14.04 4.69 3.35
CA ILE A 6 -13.57 4.40 2.01
C ILE A 6 -13.20 2.92 1.95
N GLU A 7 -13.97 2.14 1.21
CA GLU A 7 -13.64 0.74 0.99
C GLU A 7 -12.64 0.65 -0.17
N PRO A 8 -11.53 -0.09 0.02
CA PRO A 8 -10.56 -0.25 -1.06
C PRO A 8 -11.11 -1.11 -2.19
N TYR A 9 -10.63 -0.84 -3.39
CA TYR A 9 -10.86 -1.66 -4.56
C TYR A 9 -9.70 -2.65 -4.71
N LYS A 10 -9.97 -3.79 -5.32
CA LYS A 10 -8.94 -4.74 -5.67
C LYS A 10 -8.54 -4.56 -7.13
N ASP A 11 -7.25 -4.36 -7.38
CA ASP A 11 -6.74 -4.24 -8.74
C ASP A 11 -6.63 -5.63 -9.36
N PRO A 12 -7.38 -5.93 -10.44
CA PRO A 12 -7.35 -7.27 -11.03
C PRO A 12 -6.03 -7.62 -11.69
N SER A 13 -5.21 -6.64 -12.06
CA SER A 13 -3.92 -6.90 -12.70
C SER A 13 -2.82 -7.23 -11.71
N THR A 14 -2.89 -6.74 -10.48
CA THR A 14 -1.86 -6.95 -9.47
C THR A 14 -2.32 -7.73 -8.26
N GLY A 15 -3.64 -7.77 -8.00
CA GLY A 15 -4.21 -8.35 -6.78
C GLY A 15 -4.08 -7.46 -5.55
N ARG A 16 -3.55 -6.25 -5.70
CA ARG A 16 -3.32 -5.31 -4.61
C ARG A 16 -4.52 -4.40 -4.41
N ASN A 17 -4.71 -3.95 -3.16
CA ASN A 17 -5.77 -3.00 -2.84
C ASN A 17 -5.36 -1.58 -3.18
N TYR A 18 -6.31 -0.78 -3.65
CA TYR A 18 -6.09 0.63 -3.93
C TYR A 18 -7.33 1.46 -3.61
N ILE A 19 -7.13 2.77 -3.47
CA ILE A 19 -8.21 3.76 -3.39
C ILE A 19 -7.98 4.81 -4.47
N ILE A 20 -9.01 5.59 -4.74
CA ILE A 20 -8.91 6.71 -5.68
C ILE A 20 -8.88 8.01 -4.89
N VAL A 21 -7.84 8.81 -5.08
CA VAL A 21 -7.67 10.12 -4.46
C VAL A 21 -7.34 11.12 -5.56
N ASP A 22 -8.14 12.18 -5.68
CA ASP A 22 -7.96 13.20 -6.71
C ASP A 22 -7.81 12.61 -8.12
N GLU A 23 -8.69 11.65 -8.45
CA GLU A 23 -8.72 10.95 -9.73
C GLU A 23 -7.49 10.07 -10.00
N LYS A 24 -6.66 9.86 -8.97
CA LYS A 24 -5.45 9.03 -9.08
C LYS A 24 -5.59 7.78 -8.24
N LYS A 25 -5.07 6.68 -8.78
CA LYS A 25 -5.00 5.40 -8.07
C LYS A 25 -3.88 5.46 -7.03
N LEU A 26 -4.20 5.15 -5.78
CA LEU A 26 -3.25 5.07 -4.69
C LEU A 26 -3.30 3.65 -4.10
N PHE A 27 -2.21 2.91 -4.22
CA PHE A 27 -2.12 1.59 -3.61
C PHE A 27 -1.94 1.70 -2.11
N ILE A 28 -2.72 0.90 -1.36
CA ILE A 28 -2.76 1.00 0.10
C ILE A 28 -1.45 0.54 0.73
N ASP A 29 -0.81 -0.51 0.21
CA ASP A 29 0.49 -0.98 0.71
C ASP A 29 1.54 0.14 0.64
N ILE A 30 1.63 0.86 -0.47
CA ILE A 30 2.56 1.97 -0.62
C ILE A 30 2.20 3.11 0.34
N ALA A 31 0.91 3.43 0.48
CA ALA A 31 0.47 4.50 1.39
C ALA A 31 0.82 4.18 2.84
N VAL A 32 0.59 2.94 3.28
CA VAL A 32 0.92 2.49 4.63
C VAL A 32 2.44 2.50 4.86
N ALA A 33 3.19 1.91 3.93
CA ALA A 33 4.64 1.85 4.05
C ALA A 33 5.27 3.24 4.03
N SER A 34 4.80 4.12 3.15
CA SER A 34 5.33 5.49 3.07
C SER A 34 5.04 6.30 4.34
N THR A 35 3.97 5.98 5.05
CA THR A 35 3.56 6.70 6.26
C THR A 35 4.25 6.15 7.50
N PHE A 36 4.39 4.83 7.63
CA PHE A 36 4.77 4.19 8.88
C PHE A 36 6.09 3.43 8.84
N LEU A 37 6.62 3.09 7.66
CA LEU A 37 7.86 2.33 7.52
C LEU A 37 8.96 3.23 6.95
N PRO A 38 9.99 3.57 7.73
CA PRO A 38 11.13 4.31 7.19
C PRO A 38 11.77 3.56 6.03
N ASN A 39 12.00 4.28 4.93
CA ASN A 39 12.69 3.72 3.78
C ASN A 39 14.16 4.15 3.85
N PRO A 40 15.12 3.22 4.05
CA PRO A 40 16.53 3.58 4.23
C PRO A 40 17.17 4.12 2.95
N ASP A 41 16.63 3.80 1.78
CA ASP A 41 17.11 4.32 0.51
C ASP A 41 15.98 4.35 -0.52
N PRO A 42 15.23 5.48 -0.62
CA PRO A 42 14.09 5.57 -1.53
C PRO A 42 14.44 5.46 -3.01
N THR A 43 15.69 5.63 -3.37
CA THR A 43 16.14 5.47 -4.76
C THR A 43 16.36 4.01 -5.11
N LYS A 44 16.64 3.17 -4.12
CA LYS A 44 16.90 1.74 -4.29
C LYS A 44 15.69 0.89 -3.96
N TYR A 45 15.03 1.17 -2.85
CA TYR A 45 13.87 0.41 -2.37
C TYR A 45 12.59 1.14 -2.80
N THR A 46 12.07 0.75 -3.95
CA THR A 46 10.94 1.44 -4.58
C THR A 46 9.65 0.64 -4.55
N ARG A 47 9.71 -0.61 -4.05
CA ARG A 47 8.55 -1.50 -3.99
C ARG A 47 8.31 -1.97 -2.57
N VAL A 48 7.09 -2.40 -2.30
CA VAL A 48 6.67 -2.94 -1.02
C VAL A 48 6.31 -4.42 -1.20
N GLU A 49 6.81 -5.27 -0.32
CA GLU A 49 6.50 -6.69 -0.30
C GLU A 49 5.55 -7.00 0.85
N HIS A 50 4.58 -7.88 0.60
CA HIS A 50 3.72 -8.46 1.62
C HIS A 50 4.40 -9.73 2.15
N ILE A 51 4.81 -9.69 3.42
CA ILE A 51 5.68 -10.73 4.01
C ILE A 51 5.02 -12.12 3.98
N ASP A 52 3.72 -12.18 4.26
CA ASP A 52 2.96 -13.44 4.23
C ASP A 52 2.50 -13.86 2.82
N GLY A 53 2.77 -13.04 1.80
CA GLY A 53 2.30 -13.28 0.44
C GLY A 53 0.85 -12.92 0.19
N ASP A 54 0.10 -12.47 1.19
CA ASP A 54 -1.29 -12.05 1.04
C ASP A 54 -1.33 -10.58 0.62
N LEU A 55 -1.60 -10.32 -0.65
CA LEU A 55 -1.63 -8.97 -1.20
C LEU A 55 -2.80 -8.12 -0.67
N GLY A 56 -3.78 -8.74 -0.03
CA GLY A 56 -4.87 -8.04 0.65
C GLY A 56 -4.56 -7.64 2.09
N ASN A 57 -3.45 -8.12 2.65
CA ASN A 57 -3.06 -7.82 4.02
C ASN A 57 -2.08 -6.67 4.05
N ASP A 58 -2.59 -5.44 4.13
CA ASP A 58 -1.80 -4.20 4.14
C ASP A 58 -1.46 -3.72 5.55
N ASN A 59 -1.51 -4.61 6.54
CA ASN A 59 -1.06 -4.30 7.89
C ASN A 59 0.43 -3.94 7.85
N VAL A 60 0.80 -2.86 8.52
CA VAL A 60 2.18 -2.35 8.49
C VAL A 60 3.19 -3.41 8.91
N MET A 61 2.83 -4.30 9.85
CA MET A 61 3.70 -5.38 10.31
C MET A 61 3.95 -6.44 9.25
N ASN A 62 3.14 -6.45 8.18
CA ASN A 62 3.22 -7.40 7.08
C ASN A 62 3.93 -6.82 5.84
N LEU A 63 4.42 -5.60 5.91
CA LEU A 63 5.01 -4.89 4.78
C LEU A 63 6.49 -4.64 4.99
N ARG A 64 7.26 -4.68 3.90
CA ARG A 64 8.65 -4.24 3.90
C ARG A 64 9.04 -3.62 2.56
N TRP A 65 9.96 -2.69 2.62
CA TRP A 65 10.52 -2.09 1.40
C TRP A 65 11.50 -3.06 0.74
N VAL A 66 11.41 -3.19 -0.59
CA VAL A 66 12.28 -4.06 -1.39
C VAL A 66 12.69 -3.38 -2.69
N GLU A 67 13.73 -3.90 -3.31
CA GLU A 67 14.18 -3.43 -4.62
C GLU A 67 13.18 -3.75 -5.73
#